data_3f32aeb27256920630170497514e3104
#
_entry.id   3f32aeb27256920630170497514e3104
#
_cell.length_a   1.000
_cell.length_b   1.000
_cell.length_c   1.000
_cell.angle_alpha   90.00
_cell.angle_beta   90.00
_cell.angle_gamma   90.00
#
_symmetry.space_group_name_H-M   'P 1'
#
loop_
_entity.id
_entity.type
_entity.pdbx_description
1 polymer ?
#
loop_
_entity_poly.entity_id
_entity_poly.type
_entity_poly.pdbx_seq_one_letter_code
_entity_poly.pdbx_strand_id
1 'polypeptide(L)'
;YESMHKLPDVKWDLIIADEAHGMGAFPKPSKRAKDFRALVSKTKARVILLSGTPTPESYSQMYHQVYALPSGPFHKYKNFYGFANDNVDVKLKRIGGHSIKDYTAGQSKILADMAPYTISYTQEEAGFVVETTEKVLEVELLPVTYEIMRKLRKDLVVEGKEEVILADTAVKLMIKMHQLCSGTIKFESGNSKVIDYTKAQFIKETFKGKRIGIFYKFKQELHALKSVFGDALTESLDEFNAGGQVIALQIVSGREGISLQKAEALVYYNIDFSATSYWQSKDRMTTKDRLKNDVYWIFAKGGIERDIYKAVTKKKDYTLNHFKRDLLNLF
;
A
#
# COMPACT_ATOMS: atom_id res chain seq x y z
N TYR A 1 -2.95 15.64 -6.97
CA TYR A 1 -3.98 16.21 -6.09
C TYR A 1 -3.43 17.21 -5.09
N GLU A 2 -2.28 16.97 -4.50
CA GLU A 2 -1.68 17.83 -3.46
C GLU A 2 -1.30 19.22 -4.00
N SER A 3 -1.06 19.32 -5.30
CA SER A 3 -0.68 20.56 -5.97
C SER A 3 -1.86 21.26 -6.68
N MET A 4 -3.11 20.84 -6.48
CA MET A 4 -4.26 21.45 -7.15
C MET A 4 -4.38 22.97 -6.90
N HIS A 5 -3.93 23.44 -5.73
CA HIS A 5 -3.91 24.87 -5.40
C HIS A 5 -2.88 25.67 -6.23
N LYS A 6 -1.96 24.99 -6.94
CA LYS A 6 -0.95 25.61 -7.82
C LYS A 6 -1.40 25.67 -9.28
N LEU A 7 -2.55 25.08 -9.60
CA LEU A 7 -3.06 25.12 -10.97
C LEU A 7 -3.38 26.55 -11.38
N PRO A 8 -3.07 26.93 -12.63
CA PRO A 8 -3.40 28.25 -13.14
C PRO A 8 -4.91 28.48 -13.14
N ASP A 9 -5.30 29.72 -12.95
CA ASP A 9 -6.72 30.14 -12.99
C ASP A 9 -7.18 30.31 -14.45
N VAL A 10 -7.44 29.17 -15.10
CA VAL A 10 -7.93 29.10 -16.47
C VAL A 10 -9.23 28.30 -16.52
N LYS A 11 -10.02 28.56 -17.54
CA LYS A 11 -11.25 27.79 -17.80
C LYS A 11 -10.86 26.48 -18.46
N TRP A 12 -11.02 25.39 -17.76
CA TRP A 12 -10.81 24.02 -18.27
C TRP A 12 -12.10 23.49 -18.90
N ASP A 13 -12.01 22.89 -20.08
CA ASP A 13 -13.14 22.19 -20.71
C ASP A 13 -13.25 20.74 -20.24
N LEU A 14 -12.11 20.14 -19.89
CA LEU A 14 -11.98 18.76 -19.42
C LEU A 14 -10.95 18.66 -18.31
N ILE A 15 -11.29 17.92 -17.26
CA ILE A 15 -10.39 17.53 -16.18
C ILE A 15 -10.33 16.02 -16.16
N ILE A 16 -9.12 15.45 -16.30
CA ILE A 16 -8.86 14.03 -16.14
C ILE A 16 -8.18 13.83 -14.79
N ALA A 17 -8.82 13.08 -13.90
CA ALA A 17 -8.29 12.78 -12.58
C ALA A 17 -7.84 11.32 -12.53
N ASP A 18 -6.53 11.09 -12.60
CA ASP A 18 -5.93 9.77 -12.44
C ASP A 18 -5.90 9.38 -10.96
N GLU A 19 -5.92 8.06 -10.67
CA GLU A 19 -5.97 7.49 -9.32
C GLU A 19 -7.09 8.12 -8.45
N ALA A 20 -8.28 8.23 -9.04
CA ALA A 20 -9.44 8.86 -8.41
C ALA A 20 -9.86 8.20 -7.08
N HIS A 21 -9.48 6.93 -6.86
CA HIS A 21 -9.73 6.23 -5.60
C HIS A 21 -9.16 6.98 -4.37
N GLY A 22 -8.11 7.79 -4.55
CA GLY A 22 -7.56 8.65 -3.51
C GLY A 22 -8.52 9.71 -2.96
N MET A 23 -9.67 9.93 -3.62
CA MET A 23 -10.76 10.78 -3.14
C MET A 23 -11.85 10.03 -2.36
N GLY A 24 -11.74 8.71 -2.26
CA GLY A 24 -12.78 7.82 -1.73
C GLY A 24 -12.92 7.76 -0.20
N ALA A 25 -12.28 8.64 0.56
CA ALA A 25 -12.42 8.64 2.01
C ALA A 25 -13.87 8.87 2.46
N PHE A 26 -14.35 8.08 3.41
CA PHE A 26 -15.71 8.18 3.99
C PHE A 26 -15.68 7.95 5.51
N PRO A 27 -16.65 8.40 6.29
CA PRO A 27 -17.87 9.11 5.89
C PRO A 27 -17.63 10.58 5.54
N LYS A 28 -16.52 11.18 5.95
CA LYS A 28 -16.15 12.57 5.62
C LYS A 28 -15.24 12.61 4.39
N PRO A 29 -15.42 13.58 3.49
CA PRO A 29 -14.54 13.72 2.34
C PRO A 29 -13.12 14.08 2.77
N SER A 30 -12.12 13.52 2.09
CA SER A 30 -10.73 13.93 2.23
C SER A 30 -10.54 15.38 1.75
N LYS A 31 -9.39 15.98 2.10
CA LYS A 31 -9.01 17.29 1.55
C LYS A 31 -8.97 17.23 0.02
N ARG A 32 -8.39 16.18 -0.56
CA ARG A 32 -8.33 15.95 -2.02
C ARG A 32 -9.72 15.99 -2.68
N ALA A 33 -10.70 15.28 -2.09
CA ALA A 33 -12.08 15.29 -2.60
C ALA A 33 -12.73 16.66 -2.53
N LYS A 34 -12.49 17.44 -1.47
CA LYS A 34 -13.00 18.80 -1.31
C LYS A 34 -12.40 19.76 -2.34
N ASP A 35 -11.07 19.72 -2.49
CA ASP A 35 -10.33 20.58 -3.41
C ASP A 35 -10.70 20.28 -4.86
N PHE A 36 -10.83 19.00 -5.21
CA PHE A 36 -11.28 18.56 -6.54
C PHE A 36 -12.71 19.03 -6.84
N ARG A 37 -13.63 18.87 -5.89
CA ARG A 37 -15.01 19.37 -6.02
C ARG A 37 -15.06 20.90 -6.22
N ALA A 38 -14.24 21.64 -5.48
CA ALA A 38 -14.14 23.10 -5.61
C ALA A 38 -13.63 23.48 -7.01
N LEU A 39 -12.60 22.79 -7.52
CA LEU A 39 -12.07 22.98 -8.86
C LEU A 39 -13.15 22.73 -9.95
N VAL A 40 -13.83 21.60 -9.90
CA VAL A 40 -14.91 21.26 -10.86
C VAL A 40 -16.05 22.26 -10.78
N SER A 41 -16.46 22.67 -9.58
CA SER A 41 -17.51 23.67 -9.39
C SER A 41 -17.16 25.05 -9.97
N LYS A 42 -15.88 25.45 -9.84
CA LYS A 42 -15.35 26.71 -10.37
C LYS A 42 -15.28 26.70 -11.90
N THR A 43 -14.71 25.64 -12.47
CA THR A 43 -14.41 25.56 -13.91
C THR A 43 -15.61 25.11 -14.74
N LYS A 44 -16.56 24.39 -14.15
CA LYS A 44 -17.67 23.70 -14.85
C LYS A 44 -17.18 22.74 -15.93
N ALA A 45 -15.97 22.25 -15.81
CA ALA A 45 -15.34 21.32 -16.74
C ALA A 45 -16.05 19.96 -16.74
N ARG A 46 -15.99 19.26 -17.88
CA ARG A 46 -16.27 17.84 -17.93
C ARG A 46 -15.22 17.08 -17.12
N VAL A 47 -15.58 15.93 -16.58
CA VAL A 47 -14.68 15.17 -15.71
C VAL A 47 -14.60 13.73 -16.18
N ILE A 48 -13.36 13.21 -16.25
CA ILE A 48 -13.08 11.78 -16.40
C ILE A 48 -12.28 11.36 -15.16
N LEU A 49 -12.76 10.32 -14.49
CA LEU A 49 -12.07 9.71 -13.36
C LEU A 49 -11.43 8.40 -13.82
N LEU A 50 -10.14 8.24 -13.59
CA LEU A 50 -9.40 7.02 -13.89
C LEU A 50 -8.98 6.34 -12.59
N SER A 51 -9.12 5.03 -12.51
CA SER A 51 -8.59 4.23 -11.41
C SER A 51 -8.56 2.75 -11.78
N GLY A 52 -7.47 2.07 -11.52
CA GLY A 52 -7.38 0.62 -11.60
C GLY A 52 -8.09 -0.09 -10.44
N THR A 53 -8.32 0.60 -9.32
CA THR A 53 -8.93 0.06 -8.09
C THR A 53 -9.87 1.09 -7.47
N PRO A 54 -11.04 1.37 -8.07
CA PRO A 54 -11.89 2.49 -7.65
C PRO A 54 -12.44 2.33 -6.21
N THR A 55 -12.59 1.09 -5.73
CA THR A 55 -13.14 0.79 -4.39
C THR A 55 -12.29 -0.27 -3.68
N PRO A 56 -11.02 0.05 -3.34
CA PRO A 56 -10.08 -0.96 -2.81
C PRO A 56 -10.55 -1.58 -1.49
N GLU A 57 -11.30 -0.87 -0.68
CA GLU A 57 -11.74 -1.33 0.64
C GLU A 57 -13.26 -1.51 0.75
N SER A 58 -14.03 -0.66 0.06
CA SER A 58 -15.50 -0.62 0.19
C SER A 58 -16.16 0.13 -0.97
N TYR A 59 -17.32 -0.32 -1.40
CA TYR A 59 -18.15 0.41 -2.36
C TYR A 59 -18.59 1.79 -1.84
N SER A 60 -18.61 2.01 -0.54
CA SER A 60 -18.88 3.32 0.07
C SER A 60 -17.90 4.41 -0.37
N GLN A 61 -16.68 4.02 -0.81
CA GLN A 61 -15.66 4.93 -1.33
C GLN A 61 -16.10 5.65 -2.61
N MET A 62 -17.08 5.10 -3.34
CA MET A 62 -17.55 5.68 -4.59
C MET A 62 -18.25 7.03 -4.38
N TYR A 63 -18.93 7.25 -3.25
CA TYR A 63 -19.71 8.46 -3.01
C TYR A 63 -18.87 9.75 -3.19
N HIS A 64 -17.78 9.89 -2.47
CA HIS A 64 -16.97 11.12 -2.52
C HIS A 64 -16.11 11.24 -3.80
N GLN A 65 -15.81 10.12 -4.46
CA GLN A 65 -15.13 10.16 -5.76
C GLN A 65 -16.00 10.84 -6.82
N VAL A 66 -17.28 10.46 -6.90
CA VAL A 66 -18.18 10.92 -7.98
C VAL A 66 -19.04 12.10 -7.60
N TYR A 67 -19.04 12.56 -6.35
CA TYR A 67 -19.86 13.66 -5.89
C TYR A 67 -19.52 15.01 -6.57
N ALA A 68 -18.31 15.13 -7.10
CA ALA A 68 -17.90 16.29 -7.88
C ALA A 68 -18.48 16.33 -9.31
N LEU A 69 -18.99 15.21 -9.81
CA LEU A 69 -19.52 15.10 -11.17
C LEU A 69 -20.89 15.77 -11.25
N PRO A 70 -21.10 16.76 -12.15
CA PRO A 70 -22.36 17.52 -12.23
C PRO A 70 -23.62 16.66 -12.46
N SER A 71 -23.46 15.52 -13.12
CA SER A 71 -24.55 14.57 -13.44
C SER A 71 -24.35 13.21 -12.77
N GLY A 72 -23.59 13.16 -11.69
CA GLY A 72 -23.29 11.89 -11.00
C GLY A 72 -24.53 11.25 -10.37
N PRO A 73 -24.56 9.91 -10.23
CA PRO A 73 -25.73 9.15 -9.79
C PRO A 73 -26.14 9.44 -8.34
N PHE A 74 -25.24 10.01 -7.55
CA PHE A 74 -25.45 10.25 -6.10
C PHE A 74 -25.79 11.71 -5.76
N HIS A 75 -26.01 12.57 -6.75
CA HIS A 75 -26.38 13.99 -6.54
C HIS A 75 -27.71 14.18 -5.81
N LYS A 76 -28.59 13.20 -5.84
CA LYS A 76 -29.86 13.22 -5.08
C LYS A 76 -29.65 13.26 -3.57
N TYR A 77 -28.46 12.84 -3.08
CA TYR A 77 -28.14 12.81 -1.65
C TYR A 77 -27.47 14.10 -1.21
N LYS A 78 -28.02 14.75 -0.18
CA LYS A 78 -27.48 15.97 0.39
C LYS A 78 -26.07 15.79 0.99
N ASN A 79 -25.79 14.58 1.51
CA ASN A 79 -24.53 14.23 2.14
C ASN A 79 -24.32 12.72 2.16
N PHE A 80 -23.12 12.29 2.60
CA PHE A 80 -22.79 10.86 2.70
C PHE A 80 -23.74 10.07 3.60
N TYR A 81 -24.25 10.66 4.68
CA TYR A 81 -25.11 9.93 5.61
C TYR A 81 -26.46 9.60 5.00
N GLY A 82 -27.03 10.52 4.20
CA GLY A 82 -28.23 10.23 3.38
C GLY A 82 -27.99 9.13 2.34
N PHE A 83 -26.82 9.17 1.67
CA PHE A 83 -26.42 8.10 0.77
C PHE A 83 -26.26 6.76 1.52
N ALA A 84 -25.64 6.77 2.68
CA ALA A 84 -25.38 5.56 3.47
C ALA A 84 -26.66 4.88 3.96
N ASN A 85 -27.71 5.63 4.27
CA ASN A 85 -28.98 5.05 4.68
C ASN A 85 -29.59 4.13 3.59
N ASP A 86 -29.39 4.46 2.32
CA ASP A 86 -29.98 3.72 1.21
C ASP A 86 -29.03 2.68 0.60
N ASN A 87 -27.72 2.83 0.81
CA ASN A 87 -26.70 2.10 0.03
C ASN A 87 -25.64 1.40 0.88
N VAL A 88 -25.70 1.48 2.22
CA VAL A 88 -24.69 0.90 3.12
C VAL A 88 -25.37 0.16 4.27
N ASP A 89 -24.93 -1.06 4.53
CA ASP A 89 -25.34 -1.83 5.72
C ASP A 89 -24.58 -1.34 6.93
N VAL A 90 -25.09 -0.27 7.54
CA VAL A 90 -24.44 0.42 8.66
C VAL A 90 -24.44 -0.47 9.90
N LYS A 91 -23.25 -0.79 10.39
CA LYS A 91 -23.05 -1.60 11.61
C LYS A 91 -22.56 -0.73 12.76
N LEU A 92 -22.93 -1.11 13.98
CA LEU A 92 -22.38 -0.50 15.19
C LEU A 92 -21.15 -1.32 15.64
N LYS A 93 -20.00 -0.67 15.75
CA LYS A 93 -18.80 -1.23 16.36
C LYS A 93 -18.54 -0.58 17.70
N ARG A 94 -18.22 -1.36 18.73
CA ARG A 94 -17.77 -0.85 20.03
C ARG A 94 -16.24 -0.75 20.03
N ILE A 95 -15.72 0.47 20.23
CA ILE A 95 -14.28 0.74 20.33
C ILE A 95 -14.06 1.62 21.56
N GLY A 96 -13.25 1.16 22.52
CA GLY A 96 -12.93 1.93 23.72
C GLY A 96 -14.17 2.35 24.57
N GLY A 97 -15.21 1.51 24.62
CA GLY A 97 -16.46 1.81 25.35
C GLY A 97 -17.47 2.66 24.57
N HIS A 98 -17.11 3.22 23.42
CA HIS A 98 -17.99 4.01 22.56
C HIS A 98 -18.53 3.21 21.38
N SER A 99 -19.81 3.45 21.02
CA SER A 99 -20.43 2.89 19.82
C SER A 99 -20.17 3.81 18.64
N ILE A 100 -19.50 3.28 17.64
CA ILE A 100 -19.15 4.00 16.39
C ILE A 100 -19.87 3.33 15.22
N LYS A 101 -20.48 4.12 14.34
CA LYS A 101 -21.06 3.63 13.09
C LYS A 101 -19.97 3.25 12.11
N ASP A 102 -20.04 2.02 11.61
CA ASP A 102 -19.17 1.49 10.56
C ASP A 102 -19.91 1.53 9.22
N TYR A 103 -19.33 2.20 8.23
CA TYR A 103 -19.87 2.41 6.89
C TYR A 103 -19.13 1.59 5.83
N THR A 104 -18.35 0.58 6.21
CA THR A 104 -17.54 -0.21 5.27
C THR A 104 -18.34 -1.24 4.46
N ALA A 105 -19.58 -1.55 4.86
CA ALA A 105 -20.42 -2.52 4.18
C ALA A 105 -21.30 -1.86 3.10
N GLY A 106 -20.67 -1.20 2.11
CA GLY A 106 -21.36 -0.68 0.94
C GLY A 106 -22.00 -1.79 0.10
N GLN A 107 -23.25 -1.63 -0.31
CA GLN A 107 -24.03 -2.61 -1.08
C GLN A 107 -23.60 -2.63 -2.54
N SER A 108 -23.73 -3.79 -3.21
CA SER A 108 -23.44 -3.95 -4.64
C SER A 108 -24.32 -3.08 -5.55
N LYS A 109 -25.48 -2.62 -5.07
CA LYS A 109 -26.34 -1.65 -5.74
C LYS A 109 -25.60 -0.38 -6.15
N ILE A 110 -24.58 0.05 -5.38
CA ILE A 110 -23.71 1.19 -5.73
C ILE A 110 -23.07 0.98 -7.11
N LEU A 111 -22.60 -0.24 -7.40
CA LEU A 111 -22.01 -0.57 -8.69
C LEU A 111 -23.06 -0.53 -9.82
N ALA A 112 -24.28 -1.01 -9.55
CA ALA A 112 -25.38 -0.95 -10.51
C ALA A 112 -25.76 0.50 -10.85
N ASP A 113 -25.84 1.37 -9.84
CA ASP A 113 -26.10 2.80 -10.03
C ASP A 113 -24.97 3.51 -10.80
N MET A 114 -23.72 3.01 -10.67
CA MET A 114 -22.55 3.52 -11.40
C MET A 114 -22.43 2.99 -12.83
N ALA A 115 -23.00 1.85 -13.16
CA ALA A 115 -22.83 1.19 -14.45
C ALA A 115 -23.03 2.10 -15.68
N PRO A 116 -24.07 2.98 -15.73
CA PRO A 116 -24.27 3.90 -16.87
C PRO A 116 -23.17 4.96 -17.02
N TYR A 117 -22.36 5.17 -16.00
CA TYR A 117 -21.30 6.20 -15.91
C TYR A 117 -19.90 5.61 -15.98
N THR A 118 -19.79 4.28 -16.09
CA THR A 118 -18.52 3.57 -15.95
C THR A 118 -18.23 2.75 -17.20
N ILE A 119 -16.99 2.89 -17.69
CA ILE A 119 -16.41 1.97 -18.65
C ILE A 119 -15.37 1.18 -17.89
N SER A 120 -15.49 -0.15 -17.88
CA SER A 120 -14.57 -1.04 -17.15
C SER A 120 -14.03 -2.09 -18.11
N TYR A 121 -12.72 -2.31 -18.03
CA TYR A 121 -12.04 -3.39 -18.72
C TYR A 121 -11.18 -4.16 -17.74
N THR A 122 -11.24 -5.47 -17.82
CA THR A 122 -10.23 -6.34 -17.17
C THR A 122 -8.91 -6.27 -17.92
N GLN A 123 -7.82 -6.68 -17.30
CA GLN A 123 -6.53 -6.79 -17.99
C GLN A 123 -6.62 -7.74 -19.20
N GLU A 124 -7.36 -8.84 -19.06
CA GLU A 124 -7.61 -9.81 -20.14
C GLU A 124 -8.35 -9.20 -21.31
N GLU A 125 -9.46 -8.48 -21.08
CA GLU A 125 -10.22 -7.77 -22.13
C GLU A 125 -9.38 -6.68 -22.79
N ALA A 126 -8.42 -6.08 -22.07
CA ALA A 126 -7.46 -5.13 -22.63
C ALA A 126 -6.29 -5.79 -23.39
N GLY A 127 -6.28 -7.13 -23.49
CA GLY A 127 -5.30 -7.91 -24.23
C GLY A 127 -4.03 -8.24 -23.43
N PHE A 128 -4.05 -8.10 -22.09
CA PHE A 128 -2.97 -8.56 -21.24
C PHE A 128 -3.23 -10.02 -20.83
N VAL A 129 -2.33 -10.90 -21.22
CA VAL A 129 -2.42 -12.36 -20.97
C VAL A 129 -1.40 -12.83 -19.92
N VAL A 130 -0.89 -11.90 -19.11
CA VAL A 130 0.17 -12.19 -18.17
C VAL A 130 -0.34 -13.01 -16.97
N GLU A 131 0.32 -14.12 -16.69
CA GLU A 131 0.13 -14.89 -15.45
C GLU A 131 1.09 -14.36 -14.37
N THR A 132 0.56 -13.93 -13.22
CA THR A 132 1.38 -13.51 -12.09
C THR A 132 1.49 -14.65 -11.07
N THR A 133 2.71 -15.17 -10.90
CA THR A 133 3.02 -16.18 -9.90
C THR A 133 3.62 -15.51 -8.66
N GLU A 134 2.95 -15.64 -7.52
CA GLU A 134 3.45 -15.12 -6.24
C GLU A 134 4.04 -16.24 -5.38
N LYS A 135 5.23 -16.00 -4.84
CA LYS A 135 5.93 -16.93 -3.95
C LYS A 135 6.36 -16.22 -2.67
N VAL A 136 6.08 -16.84 -1.53
CA VAL A 136 6.59 -16.39 -0.23
C VAL A 136 7.81 -17.23 0.12
N LEU A 137 8.95 -16.56 0.29
CA LEU A 137 10.19 -17.16 0.78
C LEU A 137 10.42 -16.71 2.23
N GLU A 138 10.71 -17.64 3.11
CA GLU A 138 10.98 -17.36 4.51
C GLU A 138 12.49 -17.37 4.79
N VAL A 139 12.92 -16.39 5.57
CA VAL A 139 14.31 -16.21 5.98
C VAL A 139 14.40 -16.27 7.49
N GLU A 140 15.30 -17.08 7.99
CA GLU A 140 15.65 -17.10 9.41
C GLU A 140 16.63 -15.97 9.71
N LEU A 141 16.21 -15.02 10.54
CA LEU A 141 17.02 -13.88 10.96
C LEU A 141 18.07 -14.31 12.00
N LEU A 142 18.97 -13.40 12.34
CA LEU A 142 19.95 -13.66 13.40
C LEU A 142 19.25 -13.92 14.76
N PRO A 143 19.79 -14.81 15.60
CA PRO A 143 19.22 -15.11 16.92
C PRO A 143 19.03 -13.86 17.79
N VAL A 144 19.94 -12.89 17.70
CA VAL A 144 19.87 -11.62 18.45
C VAL A 144 18.63 -10.80 18.03
N THR A 145 18.27 -10.83 16.74
CA THR A 145 17.07 -10.12 16.25
C THR A 145 15.80 -10.72 16.86
N TYR A 146 15.71 -12.04 16.91
CA TYR A 146 14.58 -12.72 17.57
C TYR A 146 14.55 -12.49 19.08
N GLU A 147 15.71 -12.39 19.73
CA GLU A 147 15.80 -12.06 21.16
C GLU A 147 15.24 -10.66 21.44
N ILE A 148 15.61 -9.66 20.63
CA ILE A 148 15.06 -8.30 20.71
C ILE A 148 13.54 -8.32 20.50
N MET A 149 13.05 -9.05 19.49
CA MET A 149 11.62 -9.20 19.24
C MET A 149 10.87 -9.79 20.44
N ARG A 150 11.42 -10.82 21.06
CA ARG A 150 10.85 -11.48 22.23
C ARG A 150 10.82 -10.56 23.45
N LYS A 151 11.92 -9.89 23.75
CA LYS A 151 12.00 -8.89 24.84
C LYS A 151 10.99 -7.77 24.62
N LEU A 152 10.94 -7.23 23.42
CA LEU A 152 10.03 -6.11 23.12
C LEU A 152 8.55 -6.52 23.22
N ARG A 153 8.20 -7.75 22.86
CA ARG A 153 6.82 -8.26 23.05
C ARG A 153 6.45 -8.40 24.51
N LYS A 154 7.41 -8.84 25.36
CA LYS A 154 7.19 -9.10 26.78
C LYS A 154 7.22 -7.83 27.60
N ASP A 155 8.26 -7.05 27.42
CA ASP A 155 8.63 -5.95 28.34
C ASP A 155 8.26 -4.57 27.79
N LEU A 156 7.86 -4.51 26.49
CA LEU A 156 7.53 -3.28 25.74
C LEU A 156 8.69 -2.27 25.63
N VAL A 157 9.85 -2.64 26.15
CA VAL A 157 11.08 -1.84 26.11
C VAL A 157 12.28 -2.76 25.97
N VAL A 158 13.28 -2.31 25.20
CA VAL A 158 14.60 -2.94 25.14
C VAL A 158 15.63 -1.83 25.26
N GLU A 159 16.41 -1.87 26.33
CA GLU A 159 17.50 -0.94 26.61
C GLU A 159 18.82 -1.47 26.06
N GLY A 160 19.50 -0.67 25.27
CA GLY A 160 20.87 -0.87 24.84
C GLY A 160 21.81 0.05 25.63
N LYS A 161 23.09 0.04 25.29
CA LYS A 161 24.10 0.90 25.98
C LYS A 161 23.83 2.39 25.76
N GLU A 162 23.39 2.79 24.58
CA GLU A 162 23.21 4.19 24.17
C GLU A 162 21.81 4.48 23.63
N GLU A 163 21.06 3.46 23.26
CA GLU A 163 19.78 3.60 22.56
C GLU A 163 18.70 2.73 23.20
N VAL A 164 17.47 3.21 23.11
CA VAL A 164 16.29 2.53 23.68
C VAL A 164 15.27 2.26 22.56
N ILE A 165 14.72 1.05 22.56
CA ILE A 165 13.57 0.67 21.75
C ILE A 165 12.36 0.65 22.68
N LEU A 166 11.41 1.56 22.45
CA LEU A 166 10.18 1.65 23.24
C LEU A 166 8.96 1.29 22.38
N ALA A 167 8.09 0.46 22.92
CA ALA A 167 6.84 0.03 22.29
C ALA A 167 5.66 0.11 23.28
N ASP A 168 5.56 1.23 23.97
CA ASP A 168 4.58 1.52 25.04
C ASP A 168 3.12 1.50 24.59
N THR A 169 2.88 1.50 23.29
CA THR A 169 1.55 1.36 22.69
C THR A 169 1.51 0.20 21.69
N ALA A 170 0.33 -0.41 21.52
CA ALA A 170 0.16 -1.48 20.55
C ALA A 170 0.48 -1.06 19.10
N VAL A 171 0.31 0.23 18.76
CA VAL A 171 0.71 0.78 17.46
C VAL A 171 2.22 0.82 17.33
N LYS A 172 2.93 1.33 18.34
CA LYS A 172 4.40 1.34 18.34
C LYS A 172 4.93 -0.10 18.29
N LEU A 173 4.37 -1.02 19.05
CA LEU A 173 4.78 -2.43 19.04
C LEU A 173 4.61 -3.03 17.63
N MET A 174 3.48 -2.83 16.98
CA MET A 174 3.25 -3.30 15.61
C MET A 174 4.30 -2.77 14.65
N ILE A 175 4.60 -1.46 14.70
CA ILE A 175 5.60 -0.83 13.82
C ILE A 175 7.01 -1.35 14.13
N LYS A 176 7.40 -1.46 15.40
CA LYS A 176 8.73 -1.95 15.81
C LYS A 176 8.91 -3.43 15.41
N MET A 177 7.88 -4.26 15.63
CA MET A 177 7.92 -5.66 15.17
C MET A 177 8.09 -5.76 13.66
N HIS A 178 7.41 -4.91 12.90
CA HIS A 178 7.53 -4.86 11.45
C HIS A 178 8.94 -4.42 11.00
N GLN A 179 9.55 -3.44 11.69
CA GLN A 179 10.93 -3.03 11.44
C GLN A 179 11.91 -4.18 11.75
N LEU A 180 11.77 -4.84 12.90
CA LEU A 180 12.62 -5.96 13.30
C LEU A 180 12.53 -7.14 12.32
N CYS A 181 11.35 -7.42 11.76
CA CYS A 181 11.19 -8.43 10.70
C CYS A 181 12.03 -8.13 9.45
N SER A 182 12.38 -6.88 9.21
CA SER A 182 13.25 -6.48 8.09
C SER A 182 14.71 -6.27 8.49
N GLY A 183 15.08 -6.62 9.72
CA GLY A 183 16.44 -6.43 10.23
C GLY A 183 16.79 -4.98 10.54
N THR A 184 15.78 -4.11 10.71
CA THR A 184 15.98 -2.67 10.97
C THR A 184 15.29 -2.24 12.25
N ILE A 185 15.69 -1.10 12.79
CA ILE A 185 15.03 -0.50 13.95
C ILE A 185 15.19 1.02 13.95
N LYS A 186 14.14 1.71 14.42
CA LYS A 186 14.18 3.12 14.79
C LYS A 186 14.06 3.24 16.31
N PHE A 187 15.02 3.91 16.93
CA PHE A 187 15.09 4.15 18.36
C PHE A 187 14.23 5.34 18.80
N GLU A 188 14.06 5.52 20.11
CA GLU A 188 13.35 6.68 20.66
C GLU A 188 14.10 8.00 20.47
N SER A 189 15.42 7.97 20.38
CA SER A 189 16.24 9.13 19.99
C SER A 189 15.89 9.68 18.58
N GLY A 190 15.18 8.90 17.77
CA GLY A 190 14.92 9.20 16.35
C GLY A 190 15.92 8.56 15.39
N ASN A 191 17.08 8.10 15.90
CA ASN A 191 18.06 7.36 15.12
C ASN A 191 17.48 6.04 14.58
N SER A 192 18.06 5.57 13.49
CA SER A 192 17.66 4.30 12.90
C SER A 192 18.89 3.51 12.50
N LYS A 193 18.83 2.18 12.61
CA LYS A 193 19.97 1.29 12.34
C LYS A 193 19.52 0.02 11.62
N VAL A 194 20.40 -0.53 10.79
CA VAL A 194 20.34 -1.92 10.34
C VAL A 194 21.02 -2.76 11.41
N ILE A 195 20.31 -3.75 11.94
CA ILE A 195 20.80 -4.67 12.97
C ILE A 195 21.00 -6.09 12.44
N ASP A 196 20.41 -6.38 11.28
CA ASP A 196 20.46 -7.70 10.65
C ASP A 196 20.42 -7.55 9.12
N TYR A 197 21.42 -8.09 8.45
CA TYR A 197 21.54 -8.03 6.97
C TYR A 197 21.09 -9.32 6.28
N THR A 198 20.59 -10.31 7.02
CA THR A 198 20.30 -11.65 6.50
C THR A 198 19.31 -11.62 5.34
N LYS A 199 18.27 -10.79 5.41
CA LYS A 199 17.31 -10.65 4.28
C LYS A 199 17.98 -10.14 3.01
N ALA A 200 18.81 -9.09 3.12
CA ALA A 200 19.49 -8.52 1.96
C ALA A 200 20.47 -9.54 1.34
N GLN A 201 21.23 -10.26 2.18
CA GLN A 201 22.12 -11.32 1.75
C GLN A 201 21.36 -12.46 1.07
N PHE A 202 20.26 -12.92 1.68
CA PHE A 202 19.39 -13.95 1.10
C PHE A 202 18.87 -13.56 -0.29
N ILE A 203 18.42 -12.31 -0.47
CA ILE A 203 17.96 -11.82 -1.77
C ILE A 203 19.10 -11.86 -2.78
N LYS A 204 20.30 -11.37 -2.41
CA LYS A 204 21.47 -11.36 -3.31
C LYS A 204 21.82 -12.76 -3.79
N GLU A 205 21.83 -13.74 -2.89
CA GLU A 205 22.16 -15.13 -3.21
C GLU A 205 21.07 -15.81 -4.04
N THR A 206 19.80 -15.64 -3.64
CA THR A 206 18.65 -16.29 -4.30
C THR A 206 18.46 -15.81 -5.73
N PHE A 207 18.72 -14.53 -5.99
CA PHE A 207 18.51 -13.90 -7.30
C PHE A 207 19.82 -13.57 -8.01
N LYS A 208 20.90 -14.25 -7.66
CA LYS A 208 22.21 -14.07 -8.31
C LYS A 208 22.10 -14.23 -9.83
N GLY A 209 22.62 -13.25 -10.57
CA GLY A 209 22.61 -13.23 -12.03
C GLY A 209 21.27 -12.86 -12.66
N LYS A 210 20.23 -12.60 -11.88
CA LYS A 210 18.94 -12.13 -12.38
C LYS A 210 18.82 -10.62 -12.32
N ARG A 211 18.09 -10.07 -13.25
CA ARG A 211 17.71 -8.65 -13.26
C ARG A 211 16.43 -8.47 -12.47
N ILE A 212 16.50 -7.80 -11.31
CA ILE A 212 15.38 -7.73 -10.36
C ILE A 212 15.04 -6.31 -9.96
N GLY A 213 13.72 -6.09 -9.69
CA GLY A 213 13.22 -4.92 -8.98
C GLY A 213 12.93 -5.27 -7.54
N ILE A 214 13.48 -4.52 -6.59
CA ILE A 214 13.27 -4.73 -5.14
C ILE A 214 12.41 -3.60 -4.60
N PHE A 215 11.28 -3.94 -3.98
CA PHE A 215 10.49 -2.99 -3.22
C PHE A 215 10.85 -3.05 -1.74
N TYR A 216 11.17 -1.88 -1.17
CA TYR A 216 11.43 -1.71 0.26
C TYR A 216 10.46 -0.71 0.89
N LYS A 217 10.32 -0.74 2.23
CA LYS A 217 9.42 0.15 2.99
C LYS A 217 10.19 1.17 3.82
N PHE A 218 11.14 0.72 4.63
CA PHE A 218 11.89 1.56 5.54
C PHE A 218 13.22 1.99 4.94
N LYS A 219 13.66 3.24 5.23
CA LYS A 219 14.93 3.77 4.70
C LYS A 219 16.14 2.89 5.04
N GLN A 220 16.13 2.24 6.21
CA GLN A 220 17.22 1.37 6.63
C GLN A 220 17.28 0.05 5.85
N GLU A 221 16.18 -0.38 5.24
CA GLU A 221 16.19 -1.51 4.32
C GLU A 221 16.98 -1.18 3.05
N LEU A 222 16.85 0.05 2.54
CA LEU A 222 17.68 0.52 1.44
C LEU A 222 19.17 0.55 1.81
N HIS A 223 19.50 0.98 3.04
CA HIS A 223 20.88 0.94 3.52
C HIS A 223 21.42 -0.50 3.60
N ALA A 224 20.60 -1.45 4.06
CA ALA A 224 20.99 -2.87 4.06
C ALA A 224 21.22 -3.39 2.64
N LEU A 225 20.33 -3.05 1.71
CA LEU A 225 20.47 -3.42 0.29
C LEU A 225 21.74 -2.82 -0.32
N LYS A 226 21.99 -1.52 -0.13
CA LYS A 226 23.21 -0.86 -0.63
C LYS A 226 24.48 -1.49 -0.06
N SER A 227 24.51 -1.80 1.23
CA SER A 227 25.67 -2.46 1.86
C SER A 227 25.95 -3.84 1.28
N VAL A 228 24.92 -4.59 0.88
CA VAL A 228 25.06 -5.96 0.39
C VAL A 228 25.30 -6.00 -1.11
N PHE A 229 24.59 -5.21 -1.91
CA PHE A 229 24.66 -5.23 -3.35
C PHE A 229 25.77 -4.32 -3.92
N GLY A 230 26.19 -3.27 -3.19
CA GLY A 230 27.18 -2.30 -3.64
C GLY A 230 26.75 -1.62 -4.94
N ASP A 231 27.69 -1.50 -5.89
CA ASP A 231 27.49 -0.83 -7.18
C ASP A 231 26.50 -1.53 -8.11
N ALA A 232 26.12 -2.76 -7.82
CA ALA A 232 25.12 -3.50 -8.63
C ALA A 232 23.68 -2.98 -8.40
N LEU A 233 23.45 -2.14 -7.37
CA LEU A 233 22.14 -1.61 -7.01
C LEU A 233 22.03 -0.15 -7.42
N THR A 234 20.96 0.18 -8.13
CA THR A 234 20.56 1.57 -8.43
C THR A 234 19.20 1.90 -7.86
N GLU A 235 18.91 3.20 -7.70
CA GLU A 235 17.59 3.76 -7.43
C GLU A 235 17.01 4.48 -8.68
N SER A 236 17.83 4.57 -9.76
CA SER A 236 17.48 5.23 -11.01
C SER A 236 16.86 4.24 -12.00
N LEU A 237 15.64 4.56 -12.47
CA LEU A 237 14.97 3.77 -13.50
C LEU A 237 15.73 3.81 -14.83
N ASP A 238 16.36 4.95 -15.17
CA ASP A 238 17.12 5.11 -16.39
C ASP A 238 18.36 4.23 -16.39
N GLU A 239 19.12 4.20 -15.29
CA GLU A 239 20.27 3.32 -15.12
C GLU A 239 19.86 1.85 -15.17
N PHE A 240 18.77 1.49 -14.50
CA PHE A 240 18.23 0.14 -14.58
C PHE A 240 17.86 -0.23 -16.00
N ASN A 241 17.18 0.64 -16.74
CA ASN A 241 16.79 0.40 -18.13
C ASN A 241 18.01 0.34 -19.09
N ALA A 242 19.07 1.08 -18.78
CA ALA A 242 20.33 1.06 -19.56
C ALA A 242 21.18 -0.20 -19.36
N GLY A 243 20.84 -1.09 -18.41
CA GLY A 243 21.56 -2.35 -18.20
C GLY A 243 21.83 -2.69 -16.73
N GLY A 244 21.37 -1.87 -15.79
CA GLY A 244 21.47 -2.15 -14.36
C GLY A 244 20.83 -3.48 -13.97
N GLN A 245 21.45 -4.20 -13.04
CA GLN A 245 20.97 -5.53 -12.62
C GLN A 245 19.91 -5.47 -11.53
N VAL A 246 20.06 -4.55 -10.58
CA VAL A 246 19.17 -4.46 -9.42
C VAL A 246 18.69 -3.03 -9.24
N ILE A 247 17.39 -2.83 -9.21
CA ILE A 247 16.81 -1.54 -8.82
C ILE A 247 16.07 -1.68 -7.50
N ALA A 248 16.27 -0.72 -6.58
CA ALA A 248 15.54 -0.66 -5.32
C ALA A 248 14.62 0.57 -5.29
N LEU A 249 13.34 0.36 -5.02
CA LEU A 249 12.31 1.39 -5.00
C LEU A 249 11.52 1.33 -3.70
N GLN A 250 11.20 2.49 -3.11
CA GLN A 250 10.33 2.52 -1.96
C GLN A 250 8.89 2.18 -2.40
N ILE A 251 8.24 1.24 -1.71
CA ILE A 251 6.94 0.68 -2.14
C ILE A 251 5.86 1.76 -2.32
N VAL A 252 5.87 2.82 -1.52
CA VAL A 252 4.86 3.90 -1.60
C VAL A 252 5.06 4.76 -2.84
N SER A 253 6.29 5.12 -3.17
CA SER A 253 6.63 5.95 -4.34
C SER A 253 6.78 5.13 -5.63
N GLY A 254 7.21 3.87 -5.51
CA GLY A 254 7.43 2.97 -6.65
C GLY A 254 6.20 2.21 -7.13
N ARG A 255 5.07 2.30 -6.41
CA ARG A 255 3.83 1.62 -6.78
C ARG A 255 3.04 2.30 -7.90
N GLU A 256 3.32 3.57 -8.21
CA GLU A 256 2.60 4.37 -9.18
C GLU A 256 3.53 4.90 -10.28
N GLY A 257 3.10 4.88 -11.53
CA GLY A 257 3.77 5.55 -12.64
C GLY A 257 5.12 4.96 -13.09
N ILE A 258 5.57 3.83 -12.54
CA ILE A 258 6.87 3.22 -12.87
C ILE A 258 6.65 1.89 -13.58
N SER A 259 7.40 1.65 -14.66
CA SER A 259 7.43 0.37 -15.36
C SER A 259 8.75 -0.35 -15.13
N LEU A 260 8.68 -1.57 -14.61
CA LEU A 260 9.81 -2.48 -14.41
C LEU A 260 9.81 -3.63 -15.42
N GLN A 261 9.36 -3.37 -16.65
CA GLN A 261 9.29 -4.39 -17.72
C GLN A 261 10.61 -5.11 -18.01
N LYS A 262 11.73 -4.48 -17.69
CA LYS A 262 13.06 -5.09 -17.86
C LYS A 262 13.45 -6.03 -16.72
N ALA A 263 12.71 -6.05 -15.61
CA ALA A 263 12.97 -6.97 -14.52
C ALA A 263 12.48 -8.39 -14.85
N GLU A 264 13.23 -9.39 -14.48
CA GLU A 264 12.86 -10.81 -14.58
C GLU A 264 11.96 -11.22 -13.40
N ALA A 265 12.13 -10.53 -12.24
CA ALA A 265 11.32 -10.74 -11.06
C ALA A 265 11.14 -9.45 -10.24
N LEU A 266 10.01 -9.35 -9.53
CA LEU A 266 9.82 -8.39 -8.45
C LEU A 266 10.06 -9.08 -7.11
N VAL A 267 10.83 -8.43 -6.25
CA VAL A 267 11.19 -8.92 -4.93
C VAL A 267 10.75 -7.90 -3.89
N TYR A 268 9.92 -8.32 -2.96
CA TYR A 268 9.48 -7.48 -1.86
C TYR A 268 10.33 -7.78 -0.63
N TYR A 269 11.22 -6.85 -0.29
CA TYR A 269 12.01 -6.92 0.94
C TYR A 269 11.12 -6.86 2.17
N ASN A 270 10.07 -6.07 2.09
CA ASN A 270 9.05 -5.93 3.12
C ASN A 270 7.67 -5.71 2.49
N ILE A 271 6.61 -5.96 3.24
CA ILE A 271 5.24 -5.76 2.82
C ILE A 271 4.65 -4.51 3.47
N ASP A 272 3.82 -3.76 2.75
CA ASP A 272 3.11 -2.63 3.35
C ASP A 272 1.81 -3.08 4.02
N PHE A 273 1.34 -2.32 5.00
CA PHE A 273 0.05 -2.54 5.66
C PHE A 273 -1.14 -2.25 4.75
N SER A 274 -0.92 -1.50 3.67
CA SER A 274 -1.94 -1.07 2.71
C SER A 274 -2.21 -2.11 1.64
N ALA A 275 -3.48 -2.49 1.50
CA ALA A 275 -3.93 -3.33 0.40
C ALA A 275 -3.70 -2.65 -0.97
N THR A 276 -3.88 -1.32 -1.06
CA THR A 276 -3.61 -0.56 -2.28
C THR A 276 -2.15 -0.69 -2.71
N SER A 277 -1.19 -0.56 -1.78
CA SER A 277 0.23 -0.74 -2.08
C SER A 277 0.51 -2.13 -2.64
N TYR A 278 -0.09 -3.17 -2.05
CA TYR A 278 0.05 -4.55 -2.52
C TYR A 278 -0.45 -4.72 -3.95
N TRP A 279 -1.69 -4.29 -4.24
CA TRP A 279 -2.31 -4.52 -5.54
C TRP A 279 -1.67 -3.70 -6.66
N GLN A 280 -1.34 -2.43 -6.42
CA GLN A 280 -0.75 -1.55 -7.44
C GLN A 280 0.70 -1.88 -7.77
N SER A 281 1.49 -2.35 -6.79
CA SER A 281 2.91 -2.61 -7.03
C SER A 281 3.18 -3.91 -7.81
N LYS A 282 2.30 -4.90 -7.75
CA LYS A 282 2.51 -6.20 -8.42
C LYS A 282 2.57 -6.12 -9.94
N ASP A 283 1.82 -5.20 -10.53
CA ASP A 283 1.67 -5.10 -11.98
C ASP A 283 2.77 -4.27 -12.64
N ARG A 284 3.84 -3.89 -11.90
CA ARG A 284 4.91 -3.02 -12.43
C ARG A 284 5.75 -3.66 -13.53
N MET A 285 5.73 -4.98 -13.67
CA MET A 285 6.36 -5.69 -14.79
C MET A 285 5.42 -5.97 -15.97
N THR A 286 4.11 -5.78 -15.79
CA THR A 286 3.11 -6.19 -16.77
C THR A 286 3.20 -5.38 -18.05
N THR A 287 3.33 -6.08 -19.19
CA THR A 287 3.23 -5.53 -20.55
C THR A 287 2.37 -6.46 -21.40
N LYS A 288 1.89 -6.00 -22.56
CA LYS A 288 1.07 -6.83 -23.47
C LYS A 288 1.79 -8.09 -23.97
N ASP A 289 3.11 -7.98 -24.14
CA ASP A 289 3.93 -9.09 -24.68
C ASP A 289 4.48 -10.02 -23.60
N ARG A 290 4.24 -9.69 -22.33
CA ARG A 290 4.75 -10.48 -21.22
C ARG A 290 3.76 -11.58 -20.83
N LEU A 291 4.23 -12.83 -20.80
CA LEU A 291 3.40 -13.99 -20.48
C LEU A 291 3.44 -14.34 -19.00
N LYS A 292 4.51 -13.95 -18.28
CA LYS A 292 4.67 -14.32 -16.86
C LYS A 292 5.35 -13.25 -16.04
N ASN A 293 4.76 -12.97 -14.86
CA ASN A 293 5.37 -12.18 -13.79
C ASN A 293 5.70 -13.08 -12.61
N ASP A 294 6.97 -13.12 -12.23
CA ASP A 294 7.40 -13.77 -10.98
C ASP A 294 7.55 -12.73 -9.87
N VAL A 295 6.77 -12.88 -8.81
CA VAL A 295 6.74 -11.98 -7.65
C VAL A 295 7.14 -12.77 -6.40
N TYR A 296 8.12 -12.25 -5.66
CA TYR A 296 8.65 -12.90 -4.47
C TYR A 296 8.50 -12.00 -3.23
N TRP A 297 7.92 -12.55 -2.19
CA TRP A 297 7.78 -11.92 -0.89
C TRP A 297 8.79 -12.53 0.07
N ILE A 298 9.68 -11.73 0.63
CA ILE A 298 10.72 -12.21 1.54
C ILE A 298 10.30 -11.89 2.97
N PHE A 299 9.88 -12.90 3.71
CA PHE A 299 9.37 -12.76 5.07
C PHE A 299 10.33 -13.33 6.09
N ALA A 300 10.44 -12.67 7.24
CA ALA A 300 11.11 -13.25 8.40
C ALA A 300 10.30 -14.43 8.93
N LYS A 301 10.96 -15.55 9.19
CA LYS A 301 10.32 -16.72 9.80
C LYS A 301 9.71 -16.35 11.15
N GLY A 302 8.42 -16.64 11.35
CA GLY A 302 7.68 -16.26 12.56
C GLY A 302 7.44 -14.75 12.73
N GLY A 303 7.65 -13.94 11.66
CA GLY A 303 7.36 -12.51 11.64
C GLY A 303 5.89 -12.18 11.37
N ILE A 304 5.51 -10.91 11.58
CA ILE A 304 4.14 -10.42 11.34
C ILE A 304 3.79 -10.28 9.85
N GLU A 305 4.75 -10.38 8.97
CA GLU A 305 4.61 -10.11 7.54
C GLU A 305 3.63 -11.08 6.85
N ARG A 306 3.59 -12.34 7.32
CA ARG A 306 2.65 -13.35 6.80
C ARG A 306 1.19 -12.98 7.12
N ASP A 307 0.93 -12.39 8.28
CA ASP A 307 -0.42 -11.98 8.68
C ASP A 307 -0.83 -10.69 7.97
N ILE A 308 0.13 -9.78 7.73
CA ILE A 308 -0.08 -8.63 6.84
C ILE A 308 -0.48 -9.12 5.44
N TYR A 309 0.27 -10.08 4.89
CA TYR A 309 0.00 -10.64 3.56
C TYR A 309 -1.40 -11.25 3.46
N LYS A 310 -1.83 -12.04 4.47
CA LYS A 310 -3.19 -12.60 4.53
C LYS A 310 -4.29 -11.53 4.54
N ALA A 311 -4.03 -10.35 5.11
CA ALA A 311 -5.00 -9.27 5.13
C ALA A 311 -5.07 -8.56 3.78
N VAL A 312 -3.92 -8.11 3.24
CA VAL A 312 -3.87 -7.30 2.02
C VAL A 312 -4.26 -8.08 0.77
N THR A 313 -4.01 -9.39 0.71
CA THR A 313 -4.50 -10.25 -0.38
C THR A 313 -6.03 -10.32 -0.44
N LYS A 314 -6.71 -10.13 0.69
CA LYS A 314 -8.17 -10.05 0.79
C LYS A 314 -8.72 -8.62 0.60
N LYS A 315 -7.93 -7.73 0.03
CA LYS A 315 -8.25 -6.30 -0.15
C LYS A 315 -8.61 -5.59 1.16
N LYS A 316 -7.92 -5.93 2.26
CA LYS A 316 -8.10 -5.30 3.57
C LYS A 316 -6.76 -4.79 4.07
N ASP A 317 -6.72 -3.53 4.51
CA ASP A 317 -5.55 -3.01 5.18
C ASP A 317 -5.28 -3.77 6.48
N TYR A 318 -4.00 -4.00 6.77
CA TYR A 318 -3.59 -4.58 8.03
C TYR A 318 -3.59 -3.50 9.12
N THR A 319 -4.59 -3.60 10.02
CA THR A 319 -4.86 -2.62 11.06
C THR A 319 -4.39 -3.07 12.44
N LEU A 320 -4.42 -2.17 13.41
CA LEU A 320 -4.14 -2.49 14.81
C LEU A 320 -5.04 -3.62 15.37
N ASN A 321 -6.29 -3.72 14.89
CA ASN A 321 -7.19 -4.79 15.32
C ASN A 321 -6.72 -6.16 14.79
N HIS A 322 -6.21 -6.22 13.55
CA HIS A 322 -5.58 -7.43 13.03
C HIS A 322 -4.36 -7.80 13.88
N PHE A 323 -3.47 -6.84 14.14
CA PHE A 323 -2.27 -7.08 14.94
C PHE A 323 -2.60 -7.58 16.36
N LYS A 324 -3.56 -6.98 17.05
CA LYS A 324 -3.97 -7.43 18.40
C LYS A 324 -4.51 -8.86 18.39
N ARG A 325 -5.36 -9.20 17.41
CA ARG A 325 -5.88 -10.56 17.25
C ARG A 325 -4.74 -11.56 16.99
N ASP A 326 -3.84 -11.22 16.09
CA ASP A 326 -2.76 -12.10 15.66
C ASP A 326 -1.70 -12.24 16.78
N LEU A 327 -1.49 -11.20 17.59
CA LEU A 327 -0.63 -11.25 18.77
C LEU A 327 -1.15 -12.23 19.83
N LEU A 328 -2.48 -12.32 20.02
CA LEU A 328 -3.11 -13.26 20.96
C LEU A 328 -3.01 -14.71 20.49
N ASN A 329 -2.85 -14.95 19.18
CA ASN A 329 -2.69 -16.30 18.62
C ASN A 329 -1.23 -16.79 18.65
N LEU A 330 -0.31 -15.99 19.19
CA LEU A 330 1.11 -16.32 19.33
C LEU A 330 1.50 -16.78 20.76
N PHE A 331 0.48 -16.96 21.64
CA PHE A 331 0.63 -17.48 23.00
C PHE A 331 -0.03 -18.86 23.15
#